data_877ddce42ba51ec6ec5676e5449e157e
#
_entry.id   877ddce42ba51ec6ec5676e5449e157e
#
_cell.length_a   1.000
_cell.length_b   1.000
_cell.length_c   1.000
_cell.angle_alpha   90.00
_cell.angle_beta   90.00
_cell.angle_gamma   90.00
#
_symmetry.space_group_name_H-M   'P 1'
#
loop_
_entity.id
_entity.type
_entity.pdbx_description
1 polymer ?
#
loop_
_entity_poly.entity_id
_entity_poly.type
_entity_poly.pdbx_seq_one_letter_code
_entity_poly.pdbx_strand_id
1 'polypeptide(L)'
;MKIKLSDIKSGFKNKFFDIPTDSIPKRGTTFNSDNINCTLSASVLERNRFKLKGDIEAAILYECVRCLKLFNSKVTSAINFLVVDKLNNHIKIKGEEIIEILNSDDEFDISAMLADIIELENPIKPLCDNECLGLCNVCGINKNEIPCDCKIEKEYGLWEDLKKLETKEY
;
A
#
# COMPACT_ATOMS: atom_id res chain seq x y z
N MET A 1 8.42 6.37 12.69
CA MET A 1 9.84 6.43 12.34
C MET A 1 10.29 7.88 12.32
N LYS A 2 11.23 8.24 13.21
CA LYS A 2 11.74 9.62 13.31
C LYS A 2 13.10 9.73 12.63
N ILE A 3 13.29 10.78 11.86
CA ILE A 3 14.55 11.11 11.18
C ILE A 3 15.00 12.49 11.66
N LYS A 4 16.29 12.61 11.99
CA LYS A 4 16.87 13.89 12.38
C LYS A 4 17.11 14.78 11.15
N LEU A 5 16.74 16.04 11.27
CA LEU A 5 16.98 17.01 10.21
C LEU A 5 18.48 17.20 9.93
N SER A 6 19.32 17.10 10.99
CA SER A 6 20.79 17.12 10.86
C SER A 6 21.32 16.01 9.95
N ASP A 7 20.75 14.79 10.05
CA ASP A 7 21.15 13.64 9.21
C ASP A 7 20.80 13.91 7.74
N ILE A 8 19.63 14.51 7.48
CA ILE A 8 19.20 14.85 6.12
C ILE A 8 20.06 15.96 5.54
N LYS A 9 20.38 16.98 6.35
CA LYS A 9 21.26 18.09 5.94
C LYS A 9 22.67 17.62 5.59
N SER A 10 23.18 16.60 6.29
CA SER A 10 24.49 16.00 5.97
C SER A 10 24.44 15.09 4.74
N GLY A 11 23.25 14.63 4.37
CA GLY A 11 23.04 13.63 3.34
C GLY A 11 23.50 12.24 3.77
N PHE A 12 22.83 11.22 3.29
CA PHE A 12 23.23 9.82 3.47
C PHE A 12 22.78 8.98 2.28
N LYS A 13 23.44 7.83 2.08
CA LYS A 13 23.08 6.89 1.00
C LYS A 13 22.77 5.53 1.56
N ASN A 14 21.67 4.92 1.07
CA ASN A 14 21.28 3.54 1.34
C ASN A 14 21.30 3.17 2.83
N LYS A 15 20.83 4.10 3.68
CA LYS A 15 20.70 3.83 5.11
C LYS A 15 19.52 2.90 5.35
N PHE A 16 19.79 1.77 5.98
CA PHE A 16 18.76 0.79 6.32
C PHE A 16 18.08 1.16 7.64
N PHE A 17 16.76 1.01 7.66
CA PHE A 17 15.93 1.20 8.83
C PHE A 17 15.04 -0.02 9.00
N ASP A 18 15.09 -0.59 10.17
CA ASP A 18 14.20 -1.65 10.62
C ASP A 18 13.12 -1.03 11.51
N ILE A 19 11.88 -1.01 11.03
CA ILE A 19 10.79 -0.22 11.61
C ILE A 19 9.79 -1.19 12.25
N PRO A 20 9.60 -1.15 13.59
CA PRO A 20 8.58 -1.96 14.23
C PRO A 20 7.18 -1.63 13.67
N THR A 21 6.42 -2.64 13.32
CA THR A 21 5.06 -2.48 12.76
C THR A 21 4.13 -1.74 13.72
N ASP A 22 4.31 -1.92 15.04
CA ASP A 22 3.54 -1.22 16.06
C ASP A 22 3.81 0.30 16.10
N SER A 23 4.92 0.77 15.54
CA SER A 23 5.28 2.19 15.46
C SER A 23 4.63 2.90 14.27
N ILE A 24 3.98 2.14 13.38
CA ILE A 24 3.29 2.66 12.18
C ILE A 24 1.79 2.75 12.44
N PRO A 25 1.13 3.88 12.09
CA PRO A 25 -0.31 4.01 12.22
C PRO A 25 -1.05 2.92 11.43
N LYS A 26 -2.02 2.26 12.07
CA LYS A 26 -2.87 1.27 11.41
C LYS A 26 -3.82 1.96 10.43
N ARG A 27 -3.74 1.60 9.14
CA ARG A 27 -4.62 2.09 8.06
C ARG A 27 -5.60 1.04 7.57
N GLY A 28 -5.63 -0.14 8.17
CA GLY A 28 -6.40 -1.31 7.72
C GLY A 28 -5.52 -2.48 7.36
N THR A 29 -4.26 -2.25 7.09
CA THR A 29 -3.26 -3.27 6.76
C THR A 29 -2.95 -4.17 7.97
N THR A 30 -2.94 -5.48 7.76
CA THR A 30 -2.50 -6.47 8.74
C THR A 30 -1.10 -6.96 8.37
N PHE A 31 -0.10 -6.61 9.17
CA PHE A 31 1.27 -7.05 8.94
C PHE A 31 1.46 -8.50 9.40
N ASN A 32 2.28 -9.26 8.66
CA ASN A 32 2.68 -10.62 8.98
C ASN A 32 4.13 -10.71 9.49
N SER A 33 4.73 -9.59 9.83
CA SER A 33 6.06 -9.49 10.43
C SER A 33 6.05 -8.44 11.53
N ASP A 34 6.98 -8.55 12.45
CA ASP A 34 7.14 -7.58 13.54
C ASP A 34 7.77 -6.27 13.03
N ASN A 35 8.49 -6.34 11.91
CA ASN A 35 9.24 -5.22 11.37
C ASN A 35 8.99 -5.02 9.86
N ILE A 36 9.18 -3.79 9.42
CA ILE A 36 9.15 -3.33 8.03
C ILE A 36 10.55 -2.87 7.67
N ASN A 37 11.04 -3.31 6.52
CA ASN A 37 12.34 -2.91 6.00
C ASN A 37 12.21 -1.63 5.17
N CYS A 38 13.02 -0.64 5.49
CA CYS A 38 13.06 0.61 4.73
C CYS A 38 14.50 1.00 4.44
N THR A 39 14.82 1.25 3.19
CA THR A 39 16.13 1.76 2.77
C THR A 39 15.96 3.16 2.22
N LEU A 40 16.65 4.14 2.81
CA LEU A 40 16.55 5.53 2.42
C LEU A 40 17.90 6.12 2.05
N SER A 41 17.84 7.08 1.14
CA SER A 41 18.93 7.98 0.79
C SER A 41 18.45 9.42 0.87
N ALA A 42 19.21 10.28 1.48
CA ALA A 42 18.94 11.71 1.57
C ALA A 42 19.96 12.50 0.74
N SER A 43 19.49 13.41 -0.08
CA SER A 43 20.30 14.32 -0.86
C SER A 43 19.86 15.76 -0.65
N VAL A 44 20.82 16.64 -0.53
CA VAL A 44 20.59 18.09 -0.42
C VAL A 44 20.35 18.65 -1.82
N LEU A 45 19.26 19.36 -1.98
CA LEU A 45 18.97 20.20 -3.13
C LEU A 45 19.27 21.65 -2.79
N GLU A 46 19.13 22.56 -3.75
CA GLU A 46 19.32 23.97 -3.50
C GLU A 46 18.29 24.56 -2.52
N ARG A 47 18.67 25.57 -1.75
CA ARG A 47 17.78 26.42 -0.92
C ARG A 47 17.00 25.68 0.17
N ASN A 48 17.67 24.93 1.04
CA ASN A 48 17.03 24.22 2.16
C ASN A 48 15.94 23.22 1.73
N ARG A 49 16.15 22.58 0.59
CA ARG A 49 15.33 21.46 0.10
C ARG A 49 16.14 20.19 0.15
N PHE A 50 15.49 19.15 0.55
CA PHE A 50 16.10 17.83 0.67
C PHE A 50 15.23 16.81 -0.04
N LYS A 51 15.85 15.90 -0.74
CA LYS A 51 15.15 14.79 -1.39
C LYS A 51 15.44 13.51 -0.64
N LEU A 52 14.38 12.84 -0.19
CA LEU A 52 14.42 11.50 0.37
C LEU A 52 13.95 10.51 -0.69
N LYS A 53 14.82 9.55 -1.03
CA LYS A 53 14.51 8.46 -1.96
C LYS A 53 14.85 7.13 -1.32
N GLY A 54 14.09 6.11 -1.66
CA GLY A 54 14.37 4.78 -1.19
C GLY A 54 13.26 3.82 -1.50
N ASP A 55 13.27 2.69 -0.81
CA ASP A 55 12.31 1.62 -0.97
C ASP A 55 11.84 1.15 0.39
N ILE A 56 10.57 0.78 0.47
CA ILE A 56 9.96 0.15 1.64
C ILE A 56 9.48 -1.24 1.26
N GLU A 57 9.67 -2.18 2.17
CA GLU A 57 9.26 -3.56 2.01
C GLU A 57 8.54 -4.04 3.26
N ALA A 58 7.31 -4.54 3.10
CA ALA A 58 6.48 -5.05 4.17
C ALA A 58 5.91 -6.42 3.82
N ALA A 59 5.83 -7.31 4.81
CA ALA A 59 5.09 -8.57 4.70
C ALA A 59 3.68 -8.35 5.24
N ILE A 60 2.67 -8.60 4.41
CA ILE A 60 1.26 -8.33 4.72
C ILE A 60 0.47 -9.64 4.65
N LEU A 61 -0.43 -9.81 5.61
CA LEU A 61 -1.38 -10.91 5.64
C LEU A 61 -2.68 -10.46 4.94
N TYR A 62 -3.02 -11.14 3.85
CA TYR A 62 -4.24 -10.91 3.10
C TYR A 62 -5.21 -12.07 3.24
N GLU A 63 -6.48 -11.77 3.05
CA GLU A 63 -7.52 -12.76 2.83
C GLU A 63 -7.91 -12.79 1.35
N CYS A 64 -7.89 -13.97 0.73
CA CYS A 64 -8.26 -14.13 -0.66
C CYS A 64 -9.75 -13.85 -0.88
N VAL A 65 -10.10 -12.91 -1.77
CA VAL A 65 -11.52 -12.56 -2.03
C VAL A 65 -12.32 -13.66 -2.71
N ARG A 66 -11.67 -14.74 -3.22
CA ARG A 66 -12.37 -15.87 -3.85
C ARG A 66 -12.56 -17.06 -2.94
N CYS A 67 -11.55 -17.44 -2.15
CA CYS A 67 -11.58 -18.67 -1.34
C CYS A 67 -11.46 -18.43 0.16
N LEU A 68 -11.35 -17.18 0.60
CA LEU A 68 -11.24 -16.72 1.99
C LEU A 68 -10.02 -17.29 2.74
N LYS A 69 -9.07 -17.87 2.01
CA LYS A 69 -7.82 -18.34 2.59
C LYS A 69 -6.91 -17.17 2.94
N LEU A 70 -6.35 -17.18 4.14
CA LEU A 70 -5.30 -16.25 4.52
C LEU A 70 -3.99 -16.63 3.80
N PHE A 71 -3.29 -15.63 3.28
CA PHE A 71 -2.01 -15.81 2.63
C PHE A 71 -1.10 -14.60 2.85
N ASN A 72 0.20 -14.86 2.82
CA ASN A 72 1.20 -13.81 2.97
C ASN A 72 1.62 -13.29 1.61
N SER A 73 1.76 -11.98 1.51
CA SER A 73 2.35 -11.33 0.36
C SER A 73 3.35 -10.27 0.78
N LYS A 74 4.34 -10.08 -0.06
CA LYS A 74 5.37 -9.06 0.11
C LYS A 74 5.00 -7.86 -0.74
N VAL A 75 4.91 -6.71 -0.11
CA VAL A 75 4.68 -5.42 -0.76
C VAL A 75 5.98 -4.66 -0.78
N THR A 76 6.34 -4.12 -1.94
CA THR A 76 7.51 -3.26 -2.10
C THR A 76 7.08 -2.00 -2.82
N SER A 77 7.40 -0.83 -2.27
CA SER A 77 7.09 0.45 -2.89
C SER A 77 8.26 1.42 -2.81
N ALA A 78 8.37 2.28 -3.82
CA ALA A 78 9.40 3.31 -3.86
C ALA A 78 8.98 4.54 -3.04
N ILE A 79 9.93 5.08 -2.29
CA ILE A 79 9.78 6.31 -1.53
C ILE A 79 10.41 7.47 -2.31
N ASN A 80 9.67 8.55 -2.50
CA ASN A 80 10.19 9.75 -3.16
C ASN A 80 9.54 11.00 -2.55
N PHE A 81 10.17 11.55 -1.52
CA PHE A 81 9.69 12.73 -0.82
C PHE A 81 10.59 13.93 -1.05
N LEU A 82 9.97 15.10 -1.17
CA LEU A 82 10.64 16.38 -1.11
C LEU A 82 10.39 16.99 0.28
N VAL A 83 11.46 17.17 1.05
CA VAL A 83 11.42 17.79 2.37
C VAL A 83 11.78 19.26 2.21
N VAL A 84 10.91 20.17 2.66
CA VAL A 84 11.08 21.63 2.53
C VAL A 84 10.96 22.28 3.89
N ASP A 85 11.93 23.15 4.21
CA ASP A 85 11.87 23.99 5.40
C ASP A 85 10.85 25.12 5.19
N LYS A 86 9.94 25.32 6.15
CA LYS A 86 8.80 26.24 6.07
C LYS A 86 9.18 27.72 5.88
N LEU A 87 10.40 28.08 6.17
CA LEU A 87 10.89 29.45 6.01
C LEU A 87 10.93 29.94 4.55
N ASN A 88 10.75 29.02 3.58
CA ASN A 88 10.77 29.33 2.15
C ASN A 88 9.46 28.98 1.45
N ASN A 89 8.35 29.52 1.94
CA ASN A 89 7.01 29.36 1.36
C ASN A 89 6.95 29.68 -0.14
N HIS A 90 6.13 28.91 -0.86
CA HIS A 90 5.58 29.07 -2.23
C HIS A 90 6.18 28.23 -3.36
N ILE A 91 6.44 26.96 -3.14
CA ILE A 91 6.78 26.09 -4.27
C ILE A 91 5.81 24.93 -4.34
N LYS A 92 4.86 25.03 -5.28
CA LYS A 92 4.09 23.86 -5.76
C LYS A 92 4.93 23.17 -6.84
N ILE A 93 5.51 22.02 -6.53
CA ILE A 93 6.15 21.15 -7.51
C ILE A 93 5.12 20.11 -7.95
N LYS A 94 4.82 20.09 -9.23
CA LYS A 94 3.89 19.10 -9.81
C LYS A 94 4.53 17.70 -9.73
N GLY A 95 3.86 16.75 -9.05
CA GLY A 95 4.20 15.33 -9.11
C GLY A 95 5.16 14.78 -8.06
N GLU A 96 5.52 15.56 -7.05
CA GLU A 96 6.30 15.08 -5.89
C GLU A 96 5.48 15.27 -4.60
N GLU A 97 5.51 14.30 -3.70
CA GLU A 97 4.95 14.47 -2.36
C GLU A 97 5.86 15.40 -1.56
N ILE A 98 5.28 16.52 -1.12
CA ILE A 98 6.02 17.56 -0.39
C ILE A 98 5.76 17.37 1.09
N ILE A 99 6.83 17.16 1.85
CA ILE A 99 6.81 17.18 3.31
C ILE A 99 7.24 18.57 3.77
N GLU A 100 6.34 19.32 4.36
CA GLU A 100 6.68 20.57 5.01
C GLU A 100 7.14 20.32 6.45
N ILE A 101 8.37 20.72 6.78
CA ILE A 101 8.83 20.71 8.16
C ILE A 101 8.25 21.95 8.85
N LEU A 102 7.34 21.72 9.79
CA LEU A 102 6.57 22.79 10.44
C LEU A 102 7.28 23.47 11.61
N ASN A 103 8.26 22.83 12.21
CA ASN A 103 8.94 23.33 13.42
C ASN A 103 10.45 23.11 13.35
N SER A 104 11.17 23.92 14.10
CA SER A 104 12.62 23.82 14.35
C SER A 104 13.04 22.59 15.17
N ASP A 105 12.11 21.66 15.42
CA ASP A 105 12.44 20.40 16.08
C ASP A 105 13.35 19.58 15.16
N ASP A 106 14.45 19.12 15.70
CA ASP A 106 15.49 18.39 14.97
C ASP A 106 15.03 17.02 14.42
N GLU A 107 13.81 16.62 14.70
CA GLU A 107 13.26 15.30 14.30
C GLU A 107 11.91 15.48 13.62
N PHE A 108 11.69 14.78 12.51
CA PHE A 108 10.38 14.66 11.90
C PHE A 108 9.98 13.18 11.74
N ASP A 109 8.69 12.91 11.90
CA ASP A 109 8.14 11.56 11.85
C ASP A 109 7.50 11.28 10.50
N ILE A 110 8.01 10.28 9.79
CA ILE A 110 7.49 9.83 8.50
C ILE A 110 6.61 8.57 8.61
N SER A 111 6.32 8.09 9.82
CA SER A 111 5.54 6.85 10.03
C SER A 111 4.20 6.87 9.33
N ALA A 112 3.47 8.00 9.41
CA ALA A 112 2.16 8.13 8.78
C ALA A 112 2.24 8.02 7.26
N MET A 113 3.26 8.63 6.66
CA MET A 113 3.46 8.60 5.21
C MET A 113 3.86 7.21 4.71
N LEU A 114 4.72 6.51 5.48
CA LEU A 114 5.06 5.12 5.18
C LEU A 114 3.83 4.21 5.26
N ALA A 115 2.94 4.44 6.25
CA ALA A 115 1.68 3.71 6.35
C ALA A 115 0.80 3.95 5.13
N ASP A 116 0.69 5.20 4.68
CA ASP A 116 -0.13 5.57 3.52
C ASP A 116 0.43 4.97 2.22
N ILE A 117 1.76 4.95 2.03
CA ILE A 117 2.41 4.29 0.88
C ILE A 117 2.10 2.79 0.87
N ILE A 118 2.24 2.10 2.01
CA ILE A 118 1.95 0.66 2.10
C ILE A 118 0.48 0.39 1.77
N GLU A 119 -0.44 1.22 2.30
CA GLU A 119 -1.87 1.06 2.07
C GLU A 119 -2.26 1.27 0.60
N LEU A 120 -1.61 2.21 -0.09
CA LEU A 120 -1.85 2.47 -1.51
C LEU A 120 -1.41 1.31 -2.41
N GLU A 121 -0.43 0.53 -1.99
CA GLU A 121 0.04 -0.66 -2.72
C GLU A 121 -0.83 -1.90 -2.49
N ASN A 122 -1.76 -1.85 -1.53
CA ASN A 122 -2.65 -2.98 -1.28
C ASN A 122 -3.55 -3.25 -2.49
N PRO A 123 -3.60 -4.50 -2.98
CA PRO A 123 -4.46 -4.83 -4.10
C PRO A 123 -5.95 -4.71 -3.72
N ILE A 124 -6.76 -4.10 -4.60
CA ILE A 124 -8.22 -4.00 -4.40
C ILE A 124 -8.86 -5.38 -4.29
N LYS A 125 -8.29 -6.38 -4.96
CA LYS A 125 -8.75 -7.77 -4.97
C LYS A 125 -7.61 -8.72 -4.67
N PRO A 126 -7.24 -8.92 -3.40
CA PRO A 126 -6.19 -9.85 -3.04
C PRO A 126 -6.58 -11.28 -3.41
N LEU A 127 -5.72 -11.98 -4.13
CA LEU A 127 -5.89 -13.36 -4.54
C LEU A 127 -4.71 -14.19 -4.04
N CYS A 128 -4.99 -15.36 -3.46
CA CYS A 128 -3.93 -16.27 -3.01
C CYS A 128 -3.16 -16.88 -4.20
N ASP A 129 -3.84 -16.97 -5.35
CA ASP A 129 -3.31 -17.41 -6.64
C ASP A 129 -4.16 -16.80 -7.76
N ASN A 130 -3.55 -16.48 -8.91
CA ASN A 130 -4.25 -15.93 -10.07
C ASN A 130 -5.32 -16.90 -10.60
N GLU A 131 -5.05 -18.21 -10.53
CA GLU A 131 -5.92 -19.30 -10.94
C GLU A 131 -6.84 -19.81 -9.81
N CYS A 132 -6.95 -19.06 -8.71
CA CYS A 132 -7.79 -19.45 -7.58
C CYS A 132 -9.23 -19.71 -8.03
N LEU A 133 -9.72 -20.95 -7.81
CA LEU A 133 -11.06 -21.41 -8.18
C LEU A 133 -12.15 -20.88 -7.24
N GLY A 134 -11.75 -20.36 -6.06
CA GLY A 134 -12.68 -19.83 -5.06
C GLY A 134 -13.50 -20.87 -4.33
N LEU A 135 -14.55 -20.39 -3.64
CA LEU A 135 -15.53 -21.24 -2.99
C LEU A 135 -16.62 -21.67 -3.98
N CYS A 136 -17.21 -22.82 -3.71
CA CYS A 136 -18.41 -23.24 -4.43
C CYS A 136 -19.62 -22.39 -3.98
N ASN A 137 -20.36 -21.82 -4.93
CA ASN A 137 -21.53 -20.99 -4.62
C ASN A 137 -22.71 -21.75 -4.02
N VAL A 138 -22.71 -23.09 -4.13
CA VAL A 138 -23.78 -23.96 -3.63
C VAL A 138 -23.45 -24.55 -2.26
N CYS A 139 -22.27 -25.16 -2.10
CA CYS A 139 -21.92 -25.89 -0.88
C CYS A 139 -20.82 -25.20 -0.05
N GLY A 140 -20.23 -24.06 -0.53
CA GLY A 140 -19.21 -23.32 0.20
C GLY A 140 -17.82 -23.97 0.26
N ILE A 141 -17.65 -25.14 -0.35
CA ILE A 141 -16.36 -25.84 -0.36
C ILE A 141 -15.31 -25.05 -1.14
N ASN A 142 -14.07 -25.07 -0.67
CA ASN A 142 -12.94 -24.49 -1.38
C ASN A 142 -12.53 -25.40 -2.56
N LYS A 143 -12.82 -24.95 -3.78
CA LYS A 143 -12.56 -25.71 -5.00
C LYS A 143 -11.06 -25.90 -5.31
N ASN A 144 -10.18 -25.16 -4.66
CA ASN A 144 -8.74 -25.35 -4.79
C ASN A 144 -8.26 -26.59 -4.02
N GLU A 145 -9.03 -27.05 -3.03
CA GLU A 145 -8.64 -28.13 -2.13
C GLU A 145 -9.45 -29.41 -2.43
N ILE A 146 -10.76 -29.24 -2.66
CA ILE A 146 -11.67 -30.37 -2.86
C ILE A 146 -12.57 -30.07 -4.06
N PRO A 147 -12.57 -30.91 -5.11
CA PRO A 147 -13.52 -30.77 -6.20
C PRO A 147 -14.96 -31.00 -5.69
N CYS A 148 -15.93 -30.30 -6.26
CA CYS A 148 -17.34 -30.54 -5.96
C CYS A 148 -18.15 -30.65 -7.25
N ASP A 149 -19.16 -31.55 -7.24
CA ASP A 149 -20.05 -31.82 -8.37
C ASP A 149 -21.37 -31.04 -8.29
N CYS A 150 -21.42 -29.98 -7.49
CA CYS A 150 -22.61 -29.14 -7.37
C CYS A 150 -22.94 -28.48 -8.70
N LYS A 151 -24.19 -28.72 -9.18
CA LYS A 151 -24.74 -28.07 -10.35
C LYS A 151 -25.36 -26.74 -9.92
N ILE A 152 -24.94 -25.65 -10.58
CA ILE A 152 -25.58 -24.34 -10.43
C ILE A 152 -26.86 -24.42 -11.25
N GLU A 153 -28.01 -24.52 -10.59
CA GLU A 153 -29.28 -24.27 -11.25
C GLU A 153 -29.28 -22.79 -11.64
N LYS A 154 -29.35 -22.53 -12.96
CA LYS A 154 -29.53 -21.17 -13.46
C LYS A 154 -30.92 -20.72 -13.08
N GLU A 155 -31.09 -20.10 -11.92
CA GLU A 155 -32.28 -19.30 -11.69
C GLU A 155 -32.32 -18.21 -12.76
N TYR A 156 -33.41 -18.15 -13.50
CA TYR A 156 -33.66 -17.05 -14.43
C TYR A 156 -33.62 -15.75 -13.61
N GLY A 157 -32.53 -15.04 -13.78
CA GLY A 157 -32.24 -13.88 -12.92
C GLY A 157 -33.20 -12.73 -13.20
N LEU A 158 -33.56 -12.01 -12.16
CA LEU A 158 -34.29 -10.74 -12.18
C LEU A 158 -33.74 -9.71 -13.21
N TRP A 159 -32.53 -9.94 -13.71
CA TRP A 159 -31.82 -9.10 -14.68
C TRP A 159 -32.05 -9.47 -16.15
N GLU A 160 -32.80 -10.56 -16.46
CA GLU A 160 -33.09 -10.91 -17.87
C GLU A 160 -33.96 -9.87 -18.57
N ASP A 161 -34.79 -9.16 -17.83
CA ASP A 161 -35.59 -8.09 -18.38
C ASP A 161 -34.75 -6.87 -18.81
N LEU A 162 -33.55 -6.67 -18.24
CA LEU A 162 -32.62 -5.63 -18.68
C LEU A 162 -32.03 -5.90 -20.05
N LYS A 163 -31.86 -7.16 -20.46
CA LYS A 163 -31.39 -7.52 -21.81
C LYS A 163 -32.35 -7.06 -22.90
N LYS A 164 -33.62 -6.90 -22.56
CA LYS A 164 -34.66 -6.39 -23.49
C LYS A 164 -34.52 -4.89 -23.72
N LEU A 165 -33.80 -4.14 -22.88
CA LEU A 165 -33.60 -2.70 -23.00
C LEU A 165 -32.46 -2.34 -23.95
N GLU A 166 -31.48 -3.25 -24.18
CA GLU A 166 -30.34 -3.03 -25.06
C GLU A 166 -30.68 -3.00 -26.56
N THR A 167 -31.92 -3.39 -26.95
CA THR A 167 -32.32 -3.53 -28.36
C THR A 167 -33.06 -2.32 -28.92
N LYS A 168 -33.12 -1.20 -28.21
CA LYS A 168 -33.66 0.05 -28.78
C LYS A 168 -32.50 0.98 -29.19
N GLU A 169 -31.93 0.73 -30.36
CA GLU A 169 -31.14 1.74 -31.05
C GLU A 169 -32.05 2.95 -31.38
N TYR A 170 -31.60 4.13 -31.00
CA TYR A 170 -32.20 5.41 -31.42
C TYR A 170 -31.59 5.82 -32.73
#